data_c83aa39c667058d8e95efd064069e126
#
_entry.id   c83aa39c667058d8e95efd064069e126
#
_cell.length_a   1.000
_cell.length_b   1.000
_cell.length_c   1.000
_cell.angle_alpha   90.00
_cell.angle_beta   90.00
_cell.angle_gamma   90.00
#
_symmetry.space_group_name_H-M   'P 1'
#
loop_
_entity.id
_entity.type
_entity.pdbx_description
1 polymer ?
#
loop_
_entity_poly.entity_id
_entity_poly.type
_entity_poly.pdbx_seq_one_letter_code
_entity_poly.pdbx_strand_id
1 'polypeptide(L)'
;FVIGASDGCLANLGSGAMEEGDLSITIGTSGAVRMASHGYRQDPRQRIFNYRLDEQQFIVGGATNNGAVLLSWFAENFEKVKSDARAFDMEAFSIPDTEGLLFLPYVLGERAPIYDPHAKGVFFGVGIQHKLAHFKRAILEGICFEINSIVLAVEETVCPARYVIASGGFTKSDGWVQLMADILGKTIEIDSKGDASALGAAMMGYKSLGVTYSTQKDSGTRVFKPDERSHHQYRKKFTLFESLYKNLKANFIQLKDL
;
A
#
# COMPACT_ATOMS: atom_id res chain seq x y z
N PHE A 1 32.75 10.58 -2.66
CA PHE A 1 31.54 9.93 -3.17
C PHE A 1 30.93 9.12 -2.04
N VAL A 2 29.61 9.18 -1.88
CA VAL A 2 28.86 8.41 -0.91
C VAL A 2 27.97 7.44 -1.70
N ILE A 3 28.07 6.15 -1.38
CA ILE A 3 27.14 5.16 -1.95
C ILE A 3 25.79 5.36 -1.29
N GLY A 4 24.78 5.67 -2.09
CA GLY A 4 23.39 5.77 -1.64
C GLY A 4 22.70 4.42 -1.57
N ALA A 5 21.40 4.46 -1.39
CA ALA A 5 20.50 3.30 -1.48
C ALA A 5 19.37 3.57 -2.48
N SER A 6 18.46 2.61 -2.71
CA SER A 6 17.31 2.87 -3.56
C SER A 6 16.42 3.97 -2.96
N ASP A 7 15.68 4.68 -3.80
CA ASP A 7 14.74 5.74 -3.41
C ASP A 7 13.77 5.28 -2.31
N GLY A 8 13.27 4.05 -2.41
CA GLY A 8 12.39 3.47 -1.41
C GLY A 8 13.06 3.24 -0.04
N CYS A 9 14.33 2.82 -0.01
CA CYS A 9 15.10 2.69 1.22
C CYS A 9 15.38 4.07 1.83
N LEU A 10 15.73 5.03 0.98
CA LEU A 10 15.97 6.42 1.39
C LEU A 10 14.69 7.08 1.91
N ALA A 11 13.53 6.79 1.29
CA ALA A 11 12.24 7.26 1.79
C ALA A 11 11.95 6.75 3.21
N ASN A 12 12.27 5.49 3.52
CA ASN A 12 12.14 4.94 4.87
C ASN A 12 13.04 5.70 5.87
N LEU A 13 14.29 5.94 5.48
CA LEU A 13 15.24 6.70 6.29
C LEU A 13 14.75 8.14 6.52
N GLY A 14 14.32 8.83 5.47
CA GLY A 14 13.89 10.21 5.54
C GLY A 14 12.57 10.42 6.31
N SER A 15 11.67 9.45 6.28
CA SER A 15 10.44 9.48 7.11
C SER A 15 10.70 9.16 8.57
N GLY A 16 11.89 8.64 8.91
CA GLY A 16 12.22 8.22 10.26
C GLY A 16 11.68 6.85 10.66
N ALA A 17 11.10 6.07 9.73
CA ALA A 17 10.61 4.71 9.96
C ALA A 17 11.76 3.71 9.97
N MET A 18 12.65 3.79 10.98
CA MET A 18 13.91 3.04 11.02
C MET A 18 14.01 2.03 12.16
N GLU A 19 13.03 2.00 13.04
CA GLU A 19 12.95 0.98 14.09
C GLU A 19 12.15 -0.25 13.63
N GLU A 20 12.49 -1.43 14.11
CA GLU A 20 11.67 -2.63 13.88
C GLU A 20 10.26 -2.41 14.44
N GLY A 21 9.25 -2.63 13.60
CA GLY A 21 7.86 -2.31 13.90
C GLY A 21 7.39 -0.97 13.34
N ASP A 22 8.27 -0.12 12.82
CA ASP A 22 7.89 1.07 12.09
C ASP A 22 7.62 0.69 10.63
N LEU A 23 6.37 0.75 10.23
CA LEU A 23 5.92 0.39 8.89
C LEU A 23 5.68 1.65 8.06
N SER A 24 6.24 1.73 6.88
CA SER A 24 5.92 2.79 5.91
C SER A 24 5.05 2.24 4.78
N ILE A 25 3.98 2.98 4.43
CA ILE A 25 3.11 2.71 3.29
C ILE A 25 3.19 3.92 2.36
N THR A 26 3.55 3.68 1.12
CA THR A 26 3.56 4.70 0.07
C THR A 26 2.64 4.26 -1.05
N ILE A 27 1.64 5.09 -1.43
CA ILE A 27 0.81 4.85 -2.61
C ILE A 27 0.83 6.10 -3.50
N GLY A 28 1.41 5.90 -4.68
CA GLY A 28 1.35 6.79 -5.83
C GLY A 28 0.76 6.00 -7.01
N THR A 29 1.33 6.11 -8.21
CA THR A 29 0.96 5.28 -9.37
C THR A 29 1.02 3.79 -9.03
N SER A 30 2.06 3.36 -8.35
CA SER A 30 2.23 2.05 -7.72
C SER A 30 2.17 2.16 -6.20
N GLY A 31 2.27 1.03 -5.48
CA GLY A 31 2.31 1.03 -4.03
C GLY A 31 3.51 0.28 -3.47
N ALA A 32 3.89 0.57 -2.24
CA ALA A 32 4.89 -0.20 -1.52
C ALA A 32 4.69 -0.13 -0.01
N VAL A 33 5.02 -1.23 0.64
CA VAL A 33 5.06 -1.38 2.10
C VAL A 33 6.48 -1.73 2.49
N ARG A 34 7.01 -1.09 3.52
CA ARG A 34 8.39 -1.30 3.98
C ARG A 34 8.50 -1.22 5.49
N MET A 35 9.39 -2.02 6.06
CA MET A 35 9.76 -2.00 7.48
C MET A 35 11.27 -2.11 7.59
N ALA A 36 11.88 -1.35 8.48
CA ALA A 36 13.28 -1.51 8.82
C ALA A 36 13.51 -2.80 9.61
N SER A 37 14.67 -3.43 9.43
CA SER A 37 15.07 -4.62 10.16
C SER A 37 16.56 -4.57 10.50
N HIS A 38 16.90 -5.01 11.71
CA HIS A 38 18.28 -5.26 12.13
C HIS A 38 18.72 -6.64 11.66
N GLY A 39 19.42 -6.67 10.51
CA GLY A 39 19.87 -7.90 9.86
C GLY A 39 18.91 -8.39 8.76
N TYR A 40 19.43 -9.34 7.99
CA TYR A 40 18.69 -9.97 6.90
C TYR A 40 17.54 -10.83 7.44
N ARG A 41 16.36 -10.67 6.86
CA ARG A 41 15.16 -11.46 7.20
C ARG A 41 14.73 -12.29 6.00
N GLN A 42 14.75 -13.59 6.11
CA GLN A 42 14.30 -14.47 5.04
C GLN A 42 12.79 -14.74 5.15
N ASP A 43 12.04 -14.47 4.09
CA ASP A 43 10.68 -14.98 3.92
C ASP A 43 10.74 -16.33 3.15
N PRO A 44 10.43 -17.47 3.80
CA PRO A 44 10.48 -18.77 3.14
C PRO A 44 9.53 -18.90 1.94
N ARG A 45 8.48 -18.07 1.90
CA ARG A 45 7.49 -18.02 0.80
C ARG A 45 7.89 -17.07 -0.32
N GLN A 46 9.01 -16.35 -0.18
CA GLN A 46 9.54 -15.42 -1.19
C GLN A 46 8.55 -14.32 -1.61
N ARG A 47 7.73 -13.83 -0.68
CA ARG A 47 6.67 -12.85 -0.95
C ARG A 47 7.14 -11.40 -0.96
N ILE A 48 8.31 -11.13 -0.37
CA ILE A 48 8.82 -9.77 -0.12
C ILE A 48 10.30 -9.67 -0.48
N PHE A 49 10.74 -8.44 -0.71
CA PHE A 49 12.16 -8.13 -0.93
C PHE A 49 12.89 -7.80 0.37
N ASN A 50 14.22 -7.81 0.30
CA ASN A 50 15.11 -7.46 1.40
C ASN A 50 16.27 -6.64 0.83
N TYR A 51 16.27 -5.34 1.07
CA TYR A 51 17.29 -4.42 0.57
C TYR A 51 18.21 -4.00 1.70
N ARG A 52 19.51 -4.09 1.46
CA ARG A 52 20.52 -3.61 2.40
C ARG A 52 20.59 -2.09 2.35
N LEU A 53 20.46 -1.43 3.51
CA LEU A 53 20.62 0.02 3.64
C LEU A 53 22.05 0.38 4.08
N ASP A 54 22.58 -0.33 5.08
CA ASP A 54 23.95 -0.22 5.56
C ASP A 54 24.48 -1.56 6.09
N GLU A 55 25.51 -1.56 6.93
CA GLU A 55 26.13 -2.79 7.43
C GLU A 55 25.20 -3.60 8.34
N GLN A 56 24.30 -2.95 9.06
CA GLN A 56 23.43 -3.58 10.07
C GLN A 56 21.94 -3.47 9.74
N GLN A 57 21.56 -2.52 8.87
CA GLN A 57 20.18 -2.21 8.60
C GLN A 57 19.74 -2.67 7.21
N PHE A 58 18.56 -3.26 7.17
CA PHE A 58 17.87 -3.70 5.96
C PHE A 58 16.48 -3.09 5.90
N ILE A 59 15.97 -2.93 4.69
CA ILE A 59 14.58 -2.56 4.44
C ILE A 59 13.89 -3.77 3.81
N VAL A 60 12.98 -4.34 4.58
CA VAL A 60 12.15 -5.48 4.19
C VAL A 60 10.81 -4.97 3.70
N GLY A 61 10.29 -5.50 2.60
CA GLY A 61 9.02 -4.99 2.10
C GLY A 61 8.52 -5.66 0.84
N GLY A 62 7.41 -5.15 0.34
CA GLY A 62 6.81 -5.55 -0.91
C GLY A 62 6.30 -4.34 -1.68
N ALA A 63 6.19 -4.50 -2.99
CA ALA A 63 5.68 -3.45 -3.86
C ALA A 63 4.63 -4.03 -4.80
N THR A 64 3.56 -3.27 -5.04
CA THR A 64 2.51 -3.56 -6.01
C THR A 64 2.60 -2.64 -7.22
N ASN A 65 2.24 -3.16 -8.42
CA ASN A 65 2.07 -2.34 -9.61
C ASN A 65 0.76 -1.54 -9.58
N ASN A 66 -0.21 -1.98 -8.78
CA ASN A 66 -1.60 -1.59 -8.80
C ASN A 66 -1.92 -0.60 -7.67
N GLY A 67 -1.40 0.61 -7.76
CA GLY A 67 -1.74 1.73 -6.88
C GLY A 67 -2.80 2.65 -7.51
N ALA A 68 -2.59 3.96 -7.38
CA ALA A 68 -3.52 4.96 -7.90
C ALA A 68 -3.64 4.99 -9.44
N VAL A 69 -2.78 4.27 -10.17
CA VAL A 69 -2.93 4.05 -11.61
C VAL A 69 -4.30 3.45 -11.96
N LEU A 70 -4.88 2.66 -11.07
CA LEU A 70 -6.18 2.03 -11.28
C LEU A 70 -7.34 3.04 -11.31
N LEU A 71 -7.21 4.17 -10.60
CA LEU A 71 -8.20 5.24 -10.63
C LEU A 71 -8.23 5.88 -12.02
N SER A 72 -7.05 6.21 -12.56
CA SER A 72 -6.92 6.77 -13.92
C SER A 72 -7.40 5.77 -14.97
N TRP A 73 -6.96 4.50 -14.85
CA TRP A 73 -7.41 3.43 -15.74
C TRP A 73 -8.94 3.31 -15.78
N PHE A 74 -9.58 3.33 -14.61
CA PHE A 74 -11.04 3.21 -14.53
C PHE A 74 -11.74 4.44 -15.11
N ALA A 75 -11.29 5.64 -14.75
CA ALA A 75 -11.87 6.90 -15.28
C ALA A 75 -11.73 6.99 -16.81
N GLU A 76 -10.60 6.51 -17.36
CA GLU A 76 -10.35 6.56 -18.80
C GLU A 76 -11.21 5.60 -19.61
N ASN A 77 -11.54 4.44 -19.06
CA ASN A 77 -12.20 3.37 -19.79
C ASN A 77 -13.69 3.22 -19.50
N PHE A 78 -14.18 3.73 -18.35
CA PHE A 78 -15.55 3.46 -17.89
C PHE A 78 -16.38 4.74 -17.64
N GLU A 79 -15.76 5.92 -17.63
CA GLU A 79 -16.48 7.17 -17.40
C GLU A 79 -16.69 7.97 -18.68
N LYS A 80 -17.89 8.55 -18.84
CA LYS A 80 -18.18 9.45 -19.96
C LYS A 80 -17.41 10.78 -19.87
N VAL A 81 -17.22 11.27 -18.64
CA VAL A 81 -16.43 12.45 -18.31
C VAL A 81 -15.38 11.98 -17.30
N LYS A 82 -14.11 12.05 -17.69
CA LYS A 82 -13.01 11.60 -16.84
C LYS A 82 -12.99 12.35 -15.52
N SER A 83 -13.11 11.64 -14.42
CA SER A 83 -12.91 12.23 -13.09
C SER A 83 -11.43 12.41 -12.81
N ASP A 84 -11.08 13.50 -12.14
CA ASP A 84 -9.79 13.62 -11.47
C ASP A 84 -9.79 12.78 -10.16
N ALA A 85 -8.65 12.68 -9.51
CA ALA A 85 -8.53 11.87 -8.28
C ALA A 85 -9.47 12.35 -7.16
N ARG A 86 -9.77 13.65 -7.07
CA ARG A 86 -10.68 14.20 -6.07
C ARG A 86 -12.12 13.86 -6.37
N ALA A 87 -12.56 14.00 -7.61
CA ALA A 87 -13.92 13.64 -8.03
C ALA A 87 -14.15 12.13 -7.89
N PHE A 88 -13.16 11.31 -8.24
CA PHE A 88 -13.18 9.86 -8.04
C PHE A 88 -13.42 9.51 -6.56
N ASP A 89 -12.64 10.11 -5.68
CA ASP A 89 -12.69 9.92 -4.24
C ASP A 89 -14.03 10.35 -3.65
N MET A 90 -14.51 11.55 -4.01
CA MET A 90 -15.81 12.05 -3.56
C MET A 90 -16.96 11.10 -3.93
N GLU A 91 -16.95 10.56 -5.15
CA GLU A 91 -17.97 9.60 -5.59
C GLU A 91 -17.83 8.24 -4.87
N ALA A 92 -16.62 7.73 -4.72
CA ALA A 92 -16.35 6.47 -4.02
C ALA A 92 -16.84 6.51 -2.56
N PHE A 93 -16.70 7.65 -1.90
CA PHE A 93 -17.13 7.85 -0.51
C PHE A 93 -18.54 8.44 -0.35
N SER A 94 -19.29 8.62 -1.45
CA SER A 94 -20.71 9.01 -1.40
C SER A 94 -21.64 7.89 -0.93
N ILE A 95 -21.15 6.67 -0.86
CA ILE A 95 -21.85 5.47 -0.41
C ILE A 95 -21.20 4.88 0.84
N PRO A 96 -21.97 4.20 1.71
CA PRO A 96 -21.44 3.65 2.96
C PRO A 96 -20.51 2.45 2.72
N ASP A 97 -20.85 1.59 1.76
CA ASP A 97 -20.10 0.36 1.44
C ASP A 97 -20.31 -0.08 -0.01
N THR A 98 -19.69 -1.19 -0.40
CA THR A 98 -19.75 -1.74 -1.77
C THR A 98 -20.91 -2.71 -2.01
N GLU A 99 -21.78 -2.93 -1.03
CA GLU A 99 -22.89 -3.89 -1.12
C GLU A 99 -22.47 -5.28 -1.62
N GLY A 100 -21.28 -5.74 -1.17
CA GLY A 100 -20.73 -7.06 -1.51
C GLY A 100 -19.90 -7.10 -2.79
N LEU A 101 -19.74 -5.98 -3.52
CA LEU A 101 -18.83 -5.91 -4.66
C LEU A 101 -17.38 -5.92 -4.17
N LEU A 102 -16.58 -6.86 -4.67
CA LEU A 102 -15.15 -6.96 -4.43
C LEU A 102 -14.36 -6.73 -5.72
N PHE A 103 -13.16 -6.22 -5.57
CA PHE A 103 -12.25 -6.03 -6.70
C PHE A 103 -10.87 -6.64 -6.42
N LEU A 104 -10.41 -7.56 -7.28
CA LEU A 104 -9.02 -7.98 -7.33
C LEU A 104 -8.25 -6.97 -8.20
N PRO A 105 -7.27 -6.23 -7.66
CA PRO A 105 -6.71 -5.06 -8.35
C PRO A 105 -5.61 -5.39 -9.39
N TYR A 106 -5.48 -6.63 -9.82
CA TYR A 106 -4.33 -7.14 -10.58
C TYR A 106 -4.35 -6.79 -12.07
N VAL A 107 -4.78 -5.58 -12.42
CA VAL A 107 -4.91 -5.13 -13.83
C VAL A 107 -3.57 -5.15 -14.57
N LEU A 108 -2.47 -4.87 -13.87
CA LEU A 108 -1.11 -4.86 -14.40
C LEU A 108 -0.28 -6.11 -14.03
N GLY A 109 -0.97 -7.24 -13.78
CA GLY A 109 -0.32 -8.34 -13.06
C GLY A 109 0.04 -7.91 -11.64
N GLU A 110 0.73 -8.74 -10.87
CA GLU A 110 1.09 -8.34 -9.51
C GLU A 110 2.50 -8.79 -9.14
N ARG A 111 3.16 -7.94 -8.33
CA ARG A 111 4.42 -8.24 -7.67
C ARG A 111 4.17 -8.86 -6.30
N ALA A 112 4.56 -8.20 -5.24
CA ALA A 112 4.35 -8.69 -3.87
C ALA A 112 2.87 -8.65 -3.47
N PRO A 113 2.40 -9.64 -2.72
CA PRO A 113 3.13 -10.80 -2.21
C PRO A 113 3.04 -12.03 -3.11
N ILE A 114 2.33 -11.95 -4.25
CA ILE A 114 1.97 -13.13 -5.06
C ILE A 114 2.90 -13.38 -6.26
N TYR A 115 3.61 -12.37 -6.74
CA TYR A 115 4.52 -12.41 -7.89
C TYR A 115 3.94 -13.16 -9.10
N ASP A 116 2.72 -12.76 -9.48
CA ASP A 116 1.98 -13.37 -10.59
C ASP A 116 1.75 -12.37 -11.73
N PRO A 117 2.52 -12.44 -12.82
CA PRO A 117 2.34 -11.55 -13.97
C PRO A 117 1.07 -11.88 -14.78
N HIS A 118 0.47 -13.04 -14.56
CA HIS A 118 -0.76 -13.47 -15.24
C HIS A 118 -2.03 -13.10 -14.50
N ALA A 119 -1.94 -12.70 -13.23
CA ALA A 119 -3.08 -12.22 -12.47
C ALA A 119 -3.78 -11.05 -13.19
N LYS A 120 -5.11 -11.02 -13.15
CA LYS A 120 -5.95 -10.02 -13.84
C LYS A 120 -6.91 -9.36 -12.87
N GLY A 121 -7.33 -8.13 -13.21
CA GLY A 121 -8.40 -7.45 -12.50
C GLY A 121 -9.72 -8.20 -12.58
N VAL A 122 -10.43 -8.32 -11.45
CA VAL A 122 -11.72 -9.01 -11.37
C VAL A 122 -12.67 -8.22 -10.49
N PHE A 123 -13.83 -7.84 -11.02
CA PHE A 123 -14.97 -7.44 -10.21
C PHE A 123 -15.81 -8.67 -9.89
N PHE A 124 -15.94 -8.99 -8.63
CA PHE A 124 -16.69 -10.15 -8.15
C PHE A 124 -17.92 -9.70 -7.34
N GLY A 125 -19.06 -10.37 -7.59
CA GLY A 125 -20.30 -10.06 -6.87
C GLY A 125 -21.12 -8.94 -7.50
N VAL A 126 -20.92 -8.61 -8.78
CA VAL A 126 -21.71 -7.58 -9.48
C VAL A 126 -23.20 -7.95 -9.49
N GLY A 127 -24.04 -7.03 -9.01
CA GLY A 127 -25.49 -7.12 -9.04
C GLY A 127 -26.12 -5.88 -9.69
N ILE A 128 -27.41 -5.95 -9.98
CA ILE A 128 -28.17 -4.88 -10.67
C ILE A 128 -28.21 -3.56 -9.91
N GLN A 129 -28.02 -3.61 -8.59
CA GLN A 129 -28.02 -2.44 -7.70
C GLN A 129 -26.74 -1.61 -7.80
N HIS A 130 -25.63 -2.22 -8.26
CA HIS A 130 -24.33 -1.56 -8.26
C HIS A 130 -24.25 -0.43 -9.28
N LYS A 131 -23.87 0.75 -8.80
CA LYS A 131 -23.67 1.98 -9.57
C LYS A 131 -22.17 2.29 -9.64
N LEU A 132 -21.79 3.29 -10.42
CA LEU A 132 -20.39 3.72 -10.60
C LEU A 132 -19.66 3.94 -9.27
N ALA A 133 -20.32 4.56 -8.28
CA ALA A 133 -19.76 4.76 -6.95
C ALA A 133 -19.32 3.44 -6.27
N HIS A 134 -20.08 2.34 -6.44
CA HIS A 134 -19.72 1.04 -5.87
C HIS A 134 -18.45 0.46 -6.52
N PHE A 135 -18.30 0.62 -7.84
CA PHE A 135 -17.08 0.20 -8.55
C PHE A 135 -15.87 1.01 -8.12
N LYS A 136 -16.00 2.33 -8.01
CA LYS A 136 -14.94 3.21 -7.52
C LYS A 136 -14.52 2.84 -6.08
N ARG A 137 -15.51 2.62 -5.21
CA ARG A 137 -15.24 2.21 -3.83
C ARG A 137 -14.56 0.84 -3.79
N ALA A 138 -15.01 -0.13 -4.57
CA ALA A 138 -14.41 -1.46 -4.66
C ALA A 138 -12.95 -1.40 -5.15
N ILE A 139 -12.61 -0.48 -6.05
CA ILE A 139 -11.22 -0.25 -6.48
C ILE A 139 -10.36 0.21 -5.31
N LEU A 140 -10.81 1.21 -4.54
CA LEU A 140 -10.07 1.70 -3.37
C LEU A 140 -9.92 0.59 -2.30
N GLU A 141 -10.98 -0.17 -2.02
CA GLU A 141 -10.95 -1.31 -1.10
C GLU A 141 -9.97 -2.39 -1.60
N GLY A 142 -10.00 -2.73 -2.89
CA GLY A 142 -9.10 -3.72 -3.50
C GLY A 142 -7.63 -3.33 -3.39
N ILE A 143 -7.28 -2.07 -3.66
CA ILE A 143 -5.92 -1.56 -3.45
C ILE A 143 -5.52 -1.69 -1.98
N CYS A 144 -6.39 -1.32 -1.05
CA CYS A 144 -6.11 -1.42 0.38
C CYS A 144 -5.98 -2.88 0.84
N PHE A 145 -6.75 -3.82 0.30
CA PHE A 145 -6.59 -5.25 0.58
C PHE A 145 -5.27 -5.80 0.08
N GLU A 146 -4.82 -5.38 -1.10
CA GLU A 146 -3.51 -5.78 -1.62
C GLU A 146 -2.38 -5.24 -0.75
N ILE A 147 -2.44 -3.98 -0.34
CA ILE A 147 -1.49 -3.40 0.63
C ILE A 147 -1.52 -4.20 1.94
N ASN A 148 -2.70 -4.58 2.44
CA ASN A 148 -2.82 -5.41 3.65
C ASN A 148 -2.15 -6.78 3.48
N SER A 149 -2.27 -7.41 2.31
CA SER A 149 -1.58 -8.68 2.00
C SER A 149 -0.06 -8.54 2.12
N ILE A 150 0.49 -7.42 1.67
CA ILE A 150 1.93 -7.12 1.79
C ILE A 150 2.29 -6.83 3.26
N VAL A 151 1.47 -6.05 3.97
CA VAL A 151 1.68 -5.76 5.41
C VAL A 151 1.79 -7.06 6.20
N LEU A 152 0.85 -7.99 6.03
CA LEU A 152 0.86 -9.28 6.71
C LEU A 152 2.12 -10.10 6.39
N ALA A 153 2.57 -10.10 5.13
CA ALA A 153 3.80 -10.78 4.74
C ALA A 153 5.05 -10.17 5.41
N VAL A 154 5.10 -8.85 5.53
CA VAL A 154 6.19 -8.14 6.23
C VAL A 154 6.14 -8.42 7.73
N GLU A 155 4.96 -8.35 8.36
CA GLU A 155 4.80 -8.64 9.80
C GLU A 155 5.16 -10.08 10.16
N GLU A 156 4.77 -11.06 9.34
CA GLU A 156 5.15 -12.46 9.53
C GLU A 156 6.66 -12.67 9.42
N THR A 157 7.37 -11.85 8.65
CA THR A 157 8.81 -12.01 8.40
C THR A 157 9.67 -11.22 9.38
N VAL A 158 9.25 -10.04 9.81
CA VAL A 158 10.03 -9.16 10.70
C VAL A 158 9.44 -9.15 12.10
N CYS A 159 8.35 -8.42 12.30
CA CYS A 159 7.59 -8.32 13.55
C CYS A 159 6.27 -7.58 13.31
N PRO A 160 5.30 -7.66 14.25
CA PRO A 160 4.08 -6.87 14.17
C PRO A 160 4.35 -5.36 14.10
N ALA A 161 3.67 -4.66 13.20
CA ALA A 161 3.79 -3.22 13.07
C ALA A 161 3.17 -2.51 14.28
N ARG A 162 3.96 -1.67 14.92
CA ARG A 162 3.57 -0.80 16.05
C ARG A 162 3.12 0.58 15.56
N TYR A 163 3.71 1.01 14.48
CA TYR A 163 3.60 2.36 13.95
C TYR A 163 3.48 2.32 12.43
N VAL A 164 2.53 3.04 11.86
CA VAL A 164 2.32 3.09 10.41
C VAL A 164 2.41 4.52 9.92
N ILE A 165 3.38 4.79 9.06
CA ILE A 165 3.56 6.09 8.41
C ILE A 165 3.09 5.98 6.97
N ALA A 166 2.17 6.86 6.58
CA ALA A 166 1.64 6.94 5.22
C ALA A 166 2.25 8.11 4.44
N SER A 167 2.56 7.86 3.17
CA SER A 167 3.08 8.86 2.23
C SER A 167 2.57 8.61 0.81
N GLY A 168 2.77 9.58 -0.08
CA GLY A 168 2.34 9.50 -1.48
C GLY A 168 0.99 10.16 -1.73
N GLY A 169 0.54 10.08 -2.99
CA GLY A 169 -0.62 10.83 -3.46
C GLY A 169 -1.94 10.51 -2.75
N PHE A 170 -2.12 9.29 -2.28
CA PHE A 170 -3.33 8.85 -1.59
C PHE A 170 -3.56 9.58 -0.25
N THR A 171 -2.51 10.11 0.38
CA THR A 171 -2.62 10.84 1.66
C THR A 171 -3.33 12.20 1.53
N LYS A 172 -3.63 12.63 0.29
CA LYS A 172 -4.45 13.81 0.02
C LYS A 172 -5.95 13.55 0.23
N SER A 173 -6.36 12.28 0.32
CA SER A 173 -7.72 11.85 0.59
C SER A 173 -7.84 11.31 2.02
N ASP A 174 -8.48 12.06 2.90
CA ASP A 174 -8.75 11.61 4.27
C ASP A 174 -9.61 10.33 4.27
N GLY A 175 -10.55 10.21 3.35
CA GLY A 175 -11.39 9.02 3.19
C GLY A 175 -10.57 7.78 2.85
N TRP A 176 -9.61 7.90 1.94
CA TRP A 176 -8.77 6.76 1.57
C TRP A 176 -7.80 6.36 2.69
N VAL A 177 -7.22 7.33 3.41
CA VAL A 177 -6.36 7.02 4.56
C VAL A 177 -7.15 6.37 5.69
N GLN A 178 -8.38 6.86 5.98
CA GLN A 178 -9.27 6.23 6.96
C GLN A 178 -9.64 4.81 6.54
N LEU A 179 -10.01 4.59 5.28
CA LEU A 179 -10.27 3.25 4.72
C LEU A 179 -9.08 2.31 4.93
N MET A 180 -7.86 2.79 4.66
CA MET A 180 -6.65 2.02 4.89
C MET A 180 -6.48 1.68 6.40
N ALA A 181 -6.69 2.65 7.30
CA ALA A 181 -6.61 2.43 8.73
C ALA A 181 -7.61 1.36 9.18
N ASP A 182 -8.85 1.44 8.69
CA ASP A 182 -9.92 0.48 9.02
C ASP A 182 -9.61 -0.93 8.49
N ILE A 183 -9.08 -1.06 7.28
CA ILE A 183 -8.70 -2.35 6.70
C ILE A 183 -7.53 -2.98 7.45
N LEU A 184 -6.50 -2.20 7.74
CA LEU A 184 -5.32 -2.68 8.49
C LEU A 184 -5.61 -2.94 9.97
N GLY A 185 -6.62 -2.28 10.55
CA GLY A 185 -6.84 -2.26 12.01
C GLY A 185 -5.70 -1.56 12.75
N LYS A 186 -5.06 -0.58 12.11
CA LYS A 186 -3.87 0.10 12.64
C LYS A 186 -4.03 1.62 12.56
N THR A 187 -3.47 2.32 13.54
CA THR A 187 -3.36 3.78 13.48
C THR A 187 -2.34 4.17 12.42
N ILE A 188 -2.74 5.08 11.53
CA ILE A 188 -1.89 5.62 10.47
C ILE A 188 -1.58 7.08 10.76
N GLU A 189 -0.32 7.45 10.66
CA GLU A 189 0.14 8.82 10.73
C GLU A 189 0.63 9.28 9.34
N ILE A 190 0.30 10.52 8.98
CA ILE A 190 0.80 11.16 7.78
C ILE A 190 1.86 12.15 8.19
N ASP A 191 3.09 11.94 7.73
CA ASP A 191 4.16 12.92 7.88
C ASP A 191 4.02 14.02 6.82
N SER A 192 4.01 15.28 7.27
CA SER A 192 3.97 16.46 6.38
C SER A 192 5.33 16.82 5.77
N LYS A 193 6.39 16.10 6.16
CA LYS A 193 7.75 16.34 5.64
C LYS A 193 7.80 16.01 4.16
N GLY A 194 8.25 16.96 3.37
CA GLY A 194 8.34 16.93 1.91
C GLY A 194 8.86 15.63 1.27
N ASP A 195 9.84 15.68 0.39
CA ASP A 195 10.40 14.51 -0.27
C ASP A 195 11.26 13.68 0.70
N ALA A 196 10.67 12.64 1.29
CA ALA A 196 11.35 11.77 2.25
C ALA A 196 12.57 11.05 1.63
N SER A 197 12.56 10.75 0.33
CA SER A 197 13.70 10.10 -0.33
C SER A 197 14.89 11.05 -0.49
N ALA A 198 14.64 12.32 -0.84
CA ALA A 198 15.68 13.34 -0.88
C ALA A 198 16.26 13.61 0.52
N LEU A 199 15.40 13.68 1.54
CA LEU A 199 15.84 13.82 2.91
C LEU A 199 16.70 12.64 3.37
N GLY A 200 16.30 11.41 3.08
CA GLY A 200 17.07 10.21 3.38
C GLY A 200 18.43 10.18 2.68
N ALA A 201 18.51 10.64 1.42
CA ALA A 201 19.78 10.79 0.70
C ALA A 201 20.70 11.79 1.39
N ALA A 202 20.18 12.95 1.81
CA ALA A 202 20.93 13.94 2.56
C ALA A 202 21.43 13.39 3.90
N MET A 203 20.57 12.62 4.63
CA MET A 203 20.96 11.98 5.89
C MET A 203 22.11 10.99 5.71
N MET A 204 22.11 10.20 4.65
CA MET A 204 23.27 9.32 4.33
C MET A 204 24.54 10.14 4.05
N GLY A 205 24.42 11.25 3.33
CA GLY A 205 25.54 12.18 3.11
C GLY A 205 26.08 12.73 4.44
N TYR A 206 25.24 13.21 5.33
CA TYR A 206 25.64 13.69 6.67
C TYR A 206 26.30 12.58 7.49
N LYS A 207 25.74 11.37 7.51
CA LYS A 207 26.33 10.22 8.20
C LYS A 207 27.75 9.93 7.72
N SER A 208 28.03 10.03 6.41
CA SER A 208 29.34 9.82 5.85
C SER A 208 30.39 10.88 6.26
N LEU A 209 29.93 12.07 6.65
CA LEU A 209 30.75 13.16 7.17
C LEU A 209 30.88 13.13 8.69
N GLY A 210 30.35 12.10 9.36
CA GLY A 210 30.33 11.99 10.83
C GLY A 210 29.35 12.96 11.50
N VAL A 211 28.41 13.55 10.74
CA VAL A 211 27.39 14.47 11.28
C VAL A 211 26.12 13.66 11.57
N THR A 212 25.67 13.71 12.83
CA THR A 212 24.38 13.12 13.21
C THR A 212 23.26 14.08 12.84
N TYR A 213 22.33 13.63 12.01
CA TYR A 213 21.12 14.35 11.67
C TYR A 213 19.91 13.61 12.25
N SER A 214 19.10 14.28 13.05
CA SER A 214 17.84 13.75 13.56
C SER A 214 16.66 14.48 12.92
N THR A 215 15.68 13.73 12.45
CA THR A 215 14.41 14.32 12.05
C THR A 215 13.59 14.65 13.29
N GLN A 216 13.27 15.92 13.53
CA GLN A 216 12.27 16.26 14.52
C GLN A 216 10.88 15.85 13.99
N LYS A 217 10.04 15.24 14.85
CA LYS A 217 8.62 15.04 14.53
C LYS A 217 7.97 16.42 14.43
N ASP A 218 7.38 16.70 13.28
CA ASP A 218 6.71 17.97 13.02
C ASP A 218 5.36 18.03 13.76
N SER A 219 4.96 19.21 14.21
CA SER A 219 3.70 19.44 14.94
C SER A 219 2.44 19.34 14.07
N GLY A 220 2.58 18.99 12.78
CA GLY A 220 1.50 18.91 11.80
C GLY A 220 1.05 17.49 11.41
N THR A 221 1.40 16.47 12.20
CA THR A 221 1.03 15.07 11.89
C THR A 221 -0.47 14.85 11.98
N ARG A 222 -1.10 14.40 10.87
CA ARG A 222 -2.49 13.93 10.88
C ARG A 222 -2.52 12.45 11.26
N VAL A 223 -3.45 12.09 12.17
CA VAL A 223 -3.56 10.73 12.72
C VAL A 223 -4.95 10.17 12.42
N PHE A 224 -4.98 8.97 11.87
CA PHE A 224 -6.20 8.22 11.54
C PHE A 224 -6.22 6.93 12.35
N LYS A 225 -7.21 6.80 13.22
CA LYS A 225 -7.42 5.59 14.03
C LYS A 225 -8.44 4.69 13.34
N PRO A 226 -8.24 3.35 13.38
CA PRO A 226 -9.21 2.44 12.81
C PRO A 226 -10.53 2.49 13.59
N ASP A 227 -11.66 2.40 12.88
CA ASP A 227 -12.95 2.08 13.46
C ASP A 227 -13.07 0.55 13.63
N GLU A 228 -13.28 0.10 14.87
CA GLU A 228 -13.28 -1.34 15.19
C GLU A 228 -14.39 -2.11 14.47
N ARG A 229 -15.56 -1.49 14.28
CA ARG A 229 -16.69 -2.12 13.59
C ARG A 229 -16.37 -2.30 12.10
N SER A 230 -15.85 -1.26 11.47
CA SER A 230 -15.41 -1.28 10.08
C SER A 230 -14.28 -2.30 9.89
N HIS A 231 -13.29 -2.32 10.77
CA HIS A 231 -12.21 -3.29 10.74
C HIS A 231 -12.73 -4.73 10.78
N HIS A 232 -13.67 -5.05 11.67
CA HIS A 232 -14.25 -6.38 11.75
C HIS A 232 -14.96 -6.79 10.44
N GLN A 233 -15.65 -5.85 9.78
CA GLN A 233 -16.30 -6.10 8.49
C GLN A 233 -15.27 -6.33 7.38
N TYR A 234 -14.23 -5.50 7.31
CA TYR A 234 -13.17 -5.62 6.31
C TYR A 234 -12.35 -6.90 6.47
N ARG A 235 -12.13 -7.41 7.67
CA ARG A 235 -11.50 -8.71 7.88
C ARG A 235 -12.25 -9.85 7.18
N LYS A 236 -13.59 -9.84 7.20
CA LYS A 236 -14.40 -10.85 6.49
C LYS A 236 -14.27 -10.71 4.97
N LYS A 237 -14.33 -9.47 4.47
CA LYS A 237 -14.13 -9.19 3.04
C LYS A 237 -12.73 -9.60 2.59
N PHE A 238 -11.71 -9.35 3.40
CA PHE A 238 -10.32 -9.70 3.12
C PHE A 238 -10.11 -11.21 3.00
N THR A 239 -10.71 -12.01 3.88
CA THR A 239 -10.67 -13.48 3.78
C THR A 239 -11.23 -13.95 2.43
N LEU A 240 -12.33 -13.35 1.97
CA LEU A 240 -12.90 -13.67 0.66
C LEU A 240 -11.99 -13.19 -0.49
N PHE A 241 -11.41 -11.99 -0.38
CA PHE A 241 -10.45 -11.44 -1.33
C PHE A 241 -9.27 -12.40 -1.57
N GLU A 242 -8.64 -12.90 -0.52
CA GLU A 242 -7.54 -13.87 -0.63
C GLU A 242 -7.98 -15.20 -1.26
N SER A 243 -9.18 -15.68 -0.90
CA SER A 243 -9.70 -16.93 -1.45
C SER A 243 -10.02 -16.83 -2.93
N LEU A 244 -10.52 -15.67 -3.39
CA LEU A 244 -10.82 -15.43 -4.80
C LEU A 244 -9.56 -15.54 -5.67
N TYR A 245 -8.46 -14.90 -5.27
CA TYR A 245 -7.21 -15.03 -6.02
C TYR A 245 -6.77 -16.50 -6.10
N LYS A 246 -6.77 -17.22 -4.97
CA LYS A 246 -6.36 -18.63 -4.94
C LYS A 246 -7.20 -19.50 -5.89
N ASN A 247 -8.52 -19.26 -5.91
CA ASN A 247 -9.46 -20.02 -6.76
C ASN A 247 -9.33 -19.65 -8.25
N LEU A 248 -9.01 -18.39 -8.58
CA LEU A 248 -8.94 -17.91 -9.96
C LEU A 248 -7.55 -18.05 -10.59
N LYS A 249 -6.52 -18.35 -9.81
CA LYS A 249 -5.13 -18.42 -10.27
C LYS A 249 -4.94 -19.27 -11.52
N ALA A 250 -5.54 -20.47 -11.55
CA ALA A 250 -5.45 -21.37 -12.72
C ALA A 250 -6.15 -20.77 -13.94
N ASN A 251 -7.27 -20.04 -13.73
CA ASN A 251 -8.00 -19.40 -14.81
C ASN A 251 -7.22 -18.24 -15.43
N PHE A 252 -6.47 -17.48 -14.64
CA PHE A 252 -5.60 -16.41 -15.17
C PHE A 252 -4.53 -16.95 -16.13
N ILE A 253 -3.98 -18.13 -15.85
CA ILE A 253 -3.03 -18.80 -16.76
C ILE A 253 -3.73 -19.17 -18.08
N GLN A 254 -4.94 -19.71 -18.01
CA GLN A 254 -5.71 -20.07 -19.21
C GLN A 254 -6.06 -18.88 -20.09
N LEU A 255 -6.29 -17.68 -19.50
CA LEU A 255 -6.54 -16.46 -20.27
C LEU A 255 -5.36 -16.04 -21.17
N LYS A 256 -4.14 -16.52 -20.90
CA LYS A 256 -2.97 -16.24 -21.74
C LYS A 256 -3.06 -16.92 -23.11
N ASP A 257 -3.79 -18.02 -23.21
CA ASP A 257 -3.87 -18.86 -24.40
C ASP A 257 -5.11 -18.52 -25.25
N LEU A 258 -5.92 -17.52 -24.83
CA LEU A 258 -7.06 -16.96 -25.56
C LEU A 258 -6.68 -15.68 -26.29
#